data_d6dfb5798fa8964c4ef85263e2e2e3fb
#
_entry.id   d6dfb5798fa8964c4ef85263e2e2e3fb
#
_cell.length_a   1.000
_cell.length_b   1.000
_cell.length_c   1.000
_cell.angle_alpha   90.00
_cell.angle_beta   90.00
_cell.angle_gamma   90.00
#
_symmetry.space_group_name_H-M   'P 1'
#
loop_
_entity.id
_entity.type
_entity.pdbx_description
1 polymer ?
#
loop_
_entity_poly.entity_id
_entity_poly.type
_entity_poly.pdbx_seq_one_letter_code
_entity_poly.pdbx_strand_id
1 'polypeptide(L)' 'MKVTINNKETETQAKNVKELAQELDLPATGCAVAISNEMAPRDEWESHLIREGADIVIVKAFCGG' A
#
# COMPACT_ATOMS: atom_id res chain seq x y z
N MET A 1 -5.08 -7.34 -11.13
CA MET A 1 -3.74 -7.92 -10.90
C MET A 1 -3.62 -8.41 -9.48
N LYS A 2 -2.80 -9.40 -9.27
CA LYS A 2 -2.65 -9.97 -7.96
C LYS A 2 -1.43 -9.45 -7.27
N VAL A 3 -1.57 -9.09 -6.03
CA VAL A 3 -0.46 -8.64 -5.19
C VAL A 3 -0.58 -9.35 -3.85
N THR A 4 0.46 -9.24 -3.04
CA THR A 4 0.43 -9.76 -1.68
C THR A 4 0.38 -8.59 -0.72
N ILE A 5 -0.61 -8.57 0.13
CA ILE A 5 -0.74 -7.50 1.13
C ILE A 5 -0.67 -8.15 2.51
N ASN A 6 0.35 -7.80 3.27
CA ASN A 6 0.59 -8.38 4.60
C ASN A 6 0.59 -9.90 4.54
N ASN A 7 1.31 -10.43 3.54
CA ASN A 7 1.44 -11.87 3.31
C ASN A 7 0.14 -12.54 2.90
N LYS A 8 -0.82 -11.77 2.42
CA LYS A 8 -2.08 -12.32 1.99
C LYS A 8 -2.31 -11.96 0.54
N GLU A 9 -2.56 -12.94 -0.31
CA GLU A 9 -2.78 -12.70 -1.72
C GLU A 9 -4.08 -11.92 -1.92
N THR A 10 -4.02 -10.85 -2.67
CA THR A 10 -5.15 -9.95 -2.84
C THR A 10 -5.24 -9.52 -4.29
N GLU A 11 -6.44 -9.47 -4.80
CA GLU A 11 -6.70 -8.96 -6.13
C GLU A 11 -6.95 -7.46 -6.05
N THR A 12 -6.30 -6.68 -6.90
CA THR A 12 -6.50 -5.23 -6.90
C THR A 12 -6.41 -4.69 -8.31
N GLN A 13 -7.05 -3.57 -8.54
CA GLN A 13 -6.93 -2.85 -9.80
C GLN A 13 -6.13 -1.57 -9.64
N ALA A 14 -5.59 -1.34 -8.46
CA ALA A 14 -4.82 -0.13 -8.22
C ALA A 14 -3.52 -0.16 -9.01
N LYS A 15 -3.15 0.96 -9.59
CA LYS A 15 -1.91 1.06 -10.36
C LYS A 15 -0.80 1.69 -9.55
N ASN A 16 -1.12 2.39 -8.50
CA ASN A 16 -0.13 2.99 -7.63
C ASN A 16 -0.61 2.90 -6.19
N VAL A 17 0.25 3.31 -5.28
CA VAL A 17 -0.05 3.17 -3.85
C VAL A 17 -1.23 4.05 -3.45
N LYS A 18 -1.35 5.21 -4.07
CA LYS A 18 -2.46 6.10 -3.75
C LYS A 18 -3.80 5.44 -4.08
N GLU A 19 -3.89 4.81 -5.24
CA GLU A 19 -5.11 4.12 -5.62
C GLU A 19 -5.37 2.93 -4.71
N LEU A 20 -4.32 2.22 -4.33
CA LEU A 20 -4.47 1.10 -3.42
C LEU A 20 -4.98 1.57 -2.06
N ALA A 21 -4.46 2.68 -1.57
CA ALA A 21 -4.92 3.23 -0.30
C ALA A 21 -6.39 3.62 -0.37
N GLN A 22 -6.83 4.16 -1.47
CA GLN A 22 -8.23 4.51 -1.65
C GLN A 22 -9.10 3.25 -1.72
N GLU A 23 -8.62 2.23 -2.40
CA GLU A 23 -9.36 0.99 -2.53
C GLU A 23 -9.52 0.30 -1.18
N LEU A 24 -8.51 0.36 -0.34
CA LEU A 24 -8.54 -0.26 0.97
C LEU A 24 -9.05 0.69 2.06
N ASP A 25 -9.39 1.91 1.68
CA ASP A 25 -9.90 2.91 2.61
C ASP A 25 -8.93 3.14 3.75
N LEU A 26 -7.66 3.31 3.42
CA LEU A 26 -6.65 3.56 4.42
C LEU A 26 -6.71 5.00 4.92
N PRO A 27 -6.41 5.23 6.19
CA PRO A 27 -6.45 6.58 6.71
C PRO A 27 -5.35 7.44 6.09
N ALA A 28 -5.58 8.72 6.05
CA ALA A 28 -4.62 9.64 5.47
C ALA A 28 -3.34 9.73 6.29
N THR A 29 -3.43 9.47 7.57
CA THR A 29 -2.26 9.48 8.43
C THR A 29 -2.28 8.24 9.31
N GLY A 30 -1.19 7.96 9.95
CA GLY A 30 -1.15 6.83 10.87
C GLY A 30 -0.92 5.50 10.21
N CYS A 31 -0.58 5.47 8.94
CA CYS A 31 -0.23 4.22 8.31
C CYS A 31 1.01 4.39 7.43
N ALA A 32 1.71 3.31 7.25
CA ALA A 32 2.87 3.27 6.39
C ALA A 32 2.71 2.12 5.41
N VAL A 33 3.24 2.30 4.22
CA VAL A 33 3.16 1.29 3.17
C VAL A 33 4.55 1.03 2.65
N ALA A 34 4.89 -0.24 2.47
CA ALA A 34 6.15 -0.62 1.84
C ALA A 34 5.84 -1.58 0.71
N ILE A 35 6.55 -1.48 -0.39
CA ILE A 35 6.36 -2.33 -1.54
C ILE A 35 7.70 -2.96 -1.87
N SER A 36 7.74 -4.27 -1.90
CA SER A 36 8.95 -5.04 -2.22
C SER A 36 10.11 -4.61 -1.32
N ASN A 37 9.83 -4.46 -0.04
CA ASN A 37 10.79 -4.05 0.98
C ASN A 37 11.26 -2.61 0.84
N GLU A 38 10.55 -1.80 0.08
CA GLU A 38 10.93 -0.41 -0.09
C GLU A 38 9.83 0.48 0.45
N MET A 39 10.16 1.38 1.33
CA MET A 39 9.17 2.28 1.89
C MET A 39 8.59 3.19 0.82
N ALA A 40 7.31 3.41 0.88
CA ALA A 40 6.61 4.32 -0.01
C ALA A 40 6.13 5.50 0.81
N PRO A 41 6.89 6.60 0.84
CA PRO A 41 6.46 7.78 1.58
C PRO A 41 5.14 8.30 1.05
N ARG A 42 4.33 8.85 1.94
CA ARG A 42 3.00 9.24 1.56
C ARG A 42 2.94 10.24 0.40
N ASP A 43 3.87 11.17 0.35
CA ASP A 43 3.87 12.13 -0.73
C ASP A 43 4.35 11.52 -2.05
N GLU A 44 4.81 10.28 -2.05
CA GLU A 44 5.18 9.59 -3.28
C GLU A 44 4.20 8.48 -3.66
N TRP A 45 3.12 8.34 -2.93
CA TRP A 45 2.17 7.27 -3.22
C TRP A 45 1.63 7.35 -4.64
N GLU A 46 1.40 8.55 -5.12
CA GLU A 46 0.85 8.70 -6.46
C GLU A 46 1.82 8.27 -7.55
N SER A 47 3.11 8.44 -7.32
CA SER A 47 4.10 8.05 -8.31
C SER A 47 4.71 6.68 -8.05
N HIS A 48 4.33 6.02 -6.96
CA HIS A 48 4.90 4.72 -6.62
C HIS A 48 4.04 3.64 -7.24
N LEU A 49 4.46 3.13 -8.36
CA LEU A 49 3.64 2.19 -9.13
C LEU A 49 3.63 0.81 -8.50
N ILE A 50 2.54 0.11 -8.69
CA ILE A 50 2.36 -1.25 -8.22
C ILE A 50 2.38 -2.18 -9.41
N ARG A 51 3.10 -3.29 -9.28
CA ARG A 51 3.16 -4.29 -10.34
C ARG A 51 2.53 -5.57 -9.86
N GLU A 52 2.16 -6.42 -10.81
CA GLU A 52 1.61 -7.71 -10.46
C GLU A 52 2.63 -8.51 -9.66
N GLY A 53 2.18 -9.14 -8.61
CA GLY A 53 3.06 -9.91 -7.74
C GLY A 53 3.77 -9.06 -6.70
N ALA A 54 3.46 -7.78 -6.61
CA ALA A 54 4.13 -6.92 -5.63
C ALA A 54 3.86 -7.40 -4.21
N ASP A 55 4.88 -7.28 -3.37
CA ASP A 55 4.77 -7.65 -1.97
C ASP A 55 4.56 -6.37 -1.18
N ILE A 56 3.36 -6.16 -0.72
CA ILE A 56 2.96 -4.92 -0.08
C ILE A 56 2.76 -5.16 1.40
N VAL A 57 3.36 -4.32 2.21
CA VAL A 57 3.18 -4.38 3.66
C VAL A 57 2.56 -3.06 4.11
N ILE A 58 1.46 -3.15 4.84
CA ILE A 58 0.76 -1.98 5.34
C ILE A 58 0.75 -2.06 6.86
N VAL A 59 1.27 -1.02 7.48
CA VAL A 59 1.32 -0.94 8.94
C VAL A 59 0.44 0.22 9.38
N LYS A 60 -0.59 -0.09 10.16
CA LYS A 60 -1.46 0.91 10.68
C LYS A 60 -1.11 1.10 12.10
N ALA A 61 -0.14 1.92 12.39
CA ALA A 61 0.28 1.85 13.60
C ALA A 61 0.09 2.88 14.46
N PHE A 62 -0.16 3.75 14.23
CA PHE A 62 0.02 4.63 15.03
C PHE A 62 -0.97 5.14 15.67
N CYS A 63 -1.71 4.97 15.67
CA CYS A 63 -2.57 5.50 16.23
C CYS A 63 -2.61 6.20 17.02
N GLY A 64 -2.10 6.35 17.20
CA GLY A 64 -2.12 7.23 17.80
C GLY A 64 -3.10 7.46 18.37
N GLY A 65 -3.19 7.10 18.41
CA GLY A 65 -4.10 7.43 18.99
C GLY A 65 -4.44 7.82 18.71
#